data_208dc09eed2706077a884efc51f490b6
#
_entry.id   208dc09eed2706077a884efc51f490b6
#
_cell.length_a   1.000
_cell.length_b   1.000
_cell.length_c   1.000
_cell.angle_alpha   90.00
_cell.angle_beta   90.00
_cell.angle_gamma   90.00
#
_symmetry.space_group_name_H-M   'P 1'
#
loop_
_entity.id
_entity.type
_entity.pdbx_description
1 polymer ?
#
loop_
_entity_poly.entity_id
_entity_poly.type
_entity_poly.pdbx_seq_one_letter_code
_entity_poly.pdbx_strand_id
1 'polypeptide(L)'
;DIDLNISGDYQNQIHNYLRELLGENCVFRAGTIQTVAKQNAYGYIKSFMEEKQIIIRDNERDRRVIMIEGVKRSTGQHPGGIVIIPSGLSIYDVTPIQFPANDVSSEWKTTHFDYHALEKNLFKLDILGHDDPTLIKFLMDDVLKNPSEFPFSRFQDIPVDDNLVYEIFANKEECKTSQAIPEFGTPFVRNMLNEIYLKEKKFNFSTLVKVSGLSHGTGVWSGNAQDQLKNNKSIFDLITCRDDILNYLISKGLKKLVSFEIMELVRKGKQNNDRQKWSDLSKIMREHNVNDWYIESLQKIQYLFPKPHAAAYVLMALRIAWFKVHAPLLFYKGYFSTRVSQFDYENMMLTTDKIAQILQKSNEKDMKAVQKEKMHTLKIAKEMKDRGYNFLPIDLNKSEANLFVMDLSSNSLIMPFITIDGLGQVGANNIVKARGEKLFTQQDFEKRVKLNKTILKKFHDLNLIQQLPLE
;
A
#
# COMPACT_ATOMS: atom_id res chain seq x y z
N ASP A 1 -6.70 -16.28 -11.68
CA ASP A 1 -6.77 -15.70 -10.34
C ASP A 1 -7.71 -14.49 -10.37
N ILE A 2 -8.38 -14.24 -9.27
CA ILE A 2 -9.18 -13.03 -9.02
C ILE A 2 -8.64 -12.39 -7.74
N ASP A 3 -8.28 -11.11 -7.83
CA ASP A 3 -7.80 -10.33 -6.70
C ASP A 3 -8.94 -9.46 -6.15
N LEU A 4 -9.24 -9.60 -4.86
CA LEU A 4 -10.20 -8.78 -4.15
C LEU A 4 -9.48 -7.93 -3.11
N ASN A 5 -9.44 -6.61 -3.35
CA ASN A 5 -8.87 -5.64 -2.43
C ASN A 5 -9.93 -5.23 -1.41
N ILE A 6 -9.69 -5.52 -0.15
CA ILE A 6 -10.62 -5.27 0.95
C ILE A 6 -9.91 -4.55 2.10
N SER A 7 -10.69 -4.03 3.05
CA SER A 7 -10.13 -3.55 4.31
C SER A 7 -9.45 -4.71 5.07
N GLY A 8 -8.23 -4.49 5.53
CA GLY A 8 -7.48 -5.48 6.31
C GLY A 8 -8.23 -5.95 7.56
N ASP A 9 -9.04 -5.09 8.17
CA ASP A 9 -9.84 -5.41 9.34
C ASP A 9 -10.90 -6.49 9.10
N TYR A 10 -11.30 -6.69 7.83
CA TYR A 10 -12.35 -7.64 7.44
C TYR A 10 -11.81 -8.92 6.77
N GLN A 11 -10.51 -9.02 6.54
CA GLN A 11 -9.92 -10.15 5.80
C GLN A 11 -10.30 -11.50 6.40
N ASN A 12 -10.16 -11.67 7.72
CA ASN A 12 -10.50 -12.91 8.39
C ASN A 12 -12.00 -13.25 8.32
N GLN A 13 -12.86 -12.22 8.40
CA GLN A 13 -14.31 -12.43 8.28
C GLN A 13 -14.68 -12.92 6.88
N ILE A 14 -14.05 -12.37 5.84
CA ILE A 14 -14.29 -12.79 4.45
C ILE A 14 -13.75 -14.19 4.20
N HIS A 15 -12.57 -14.54 4.75
CA HIS A 15 -12.07 -15.91 4.68
C HIS A 15 -13.06 -16.91 5.29
N ASN A 16 -13.61 -16.61 6.48
CA ASN A 16 -14.60 -17.47 7.13
C ASN A 16 -15.91 -17.54 6.35
N TYR A 17 -16.38 -16.41 5.80
CA TYR A 17 -17.57 -16.37 4.95
C TYR A 17 -17.42 -17.25 3.70
N LEU A 18 -16.23 -17.30 3.09
CA LEU A 18 -15.98 -18.19 1.97
C LEU A 18 -16.10 -19.67 2.36
N ARG A 19 -15.69 -20.05 3.57
CA ARG A 19 -15.88 -21.43 4.08
C ARG A 19 -17.36 -21.76 4.29
N GLU A 20 -18.13 -20.80 4.82
CA GLU A 20 -19.59 -20.95 4.98
C GLU A 20 -20.27 -21.09 3.62
N LEU A 21 -19.90 -20.23 2.65
CA LEU A 21 -20.53 -20.15 1.34
C LEU A 21 -20.23 -21.38 0.46
N LEU A 22 -18.98 -21.85 0.45
CA LEU A 22 -18.49 -22.88 -0.47
C LEU A 22 -18.30 -24.25 0.20
N GLY A 23 -18.35 -24.31 1.52
CA GLY A 23 -18.12 -25.50 2.32
C GLY A 23 -16.68 -25.62 2.82
N GLU A 24 -16.52 -26.06 4.08
CA GLU A 24 -15.21 -26.16 4.77
C GLU A 24 -14.22 -27.09 4.06
N ASN A 25 -14.73 -28.14 3.38
CA ASN A 25 -13.91 -29.10 2.68
C ASN A 25 -13.50 -28.64 1.27
N CYS A 26 -13.98 -27.47 0.83
CA CYS A 26 -13.70 -26.91 -0.49
C CYS A 26 -12.76 -25.69 -0.44
N VAL A 27 -12.45 -25.15 0.75
CA VAL A 27 -11.73 -23.88 0.91
C VAL A 27 -10.49 -24.06 1.78
N PHE A 28 -9.32 -23.80 1.21
CA PHE A 28 -8.03 -23.97 1.86
C PHE A 28 -7.15 -22.73 1.66
N ARG A 29 -6.21 -22.49 2.59
CA ARG A 29 -5.18 -21.47 2.38
C ARG A 29 -4.18 -21.96 1.33
N ALA A 30 -3.77 -21.08 0.42
CA ALA A 30 -2.72 -21.41 -0.54
C ALA A 30 -1.37 -21.58 0.16
N GLY A 31 -0.70 -22.70 -0.08
CA GLY A 31 0.65 -22.96 0.44
C GLY A 31 1.71 -22.19 -0.33
N THR A 32 2.80 -21.87 0.36
CA THR A 32 4.01 -21.29 -0.22
C THR A 32 5.24 -22.05 0.29
N ILE A 33 6.27 -22.12 -0.55
CA ILE A 33 7.58 -22.65 -0.16
C ILE A 33 8.55 -21.47 -0.05
N GLN A 34 9.02 -21.21 1.17
CA GLN A 34 10.00 -20.17 1.42
C GLN A 34 11.40 -20.66 1.09
N THR A 35 12.12 -19.88 0.32
CA THR A 35 13.52 -20.13 -0.04
C THR A 35 14.45 -19.12 0.60
N VAL A 36 15.73 -19.43 0.64
CA VAL A 36 16.75 -18.51 1.12
C VAL A 36 16.96 -17.39 0.09
N ALA A 37 16.60 -16.16 0.46
CA ALA A 37 16.84 -14.98 -0.35
C ALA A 37 18.33 -14.62 -0.35
N LYS A 38 18.83 -13.98 -1.41
CA LYS A 38 20.23 -13.59 -1.60
C LYS A 38 20.81 -12.83 -0.40
N GLN A 39 20.09 -11.85 0.16
CA GLN A 39 20.55 -11.10 1.33
C GLN A 39 20.69 -11.98 2.57
N ASN A 40 19.78 -12.94 2.78
CA ASN A 40 19.88 -13.89 3.89
C ASN A 40 21.06 -14.85 3.69
N ALA A 41 21.32 -15.28 2.45
CA ALA A 41 22.49 -16.08 2.12
C ALA A 41 23.80 -15.36 2.46
N TYR A 42 23.91 -14.05 2.12
CA TYR A 42 25.04 -13.22 2.54
C TYR A 42 25.16 -13.15 4.08
N GLY A 43 24.06 -12.97 4.78
CA GLY A 43 24.03 -12.95 6.25
C GLY A 43 24.52 -14.26 6.85
N TYR A 44 24.10 -15.40 6.31
CA TYR A 44 24.58 -16.73 6.77
C TYR A 44 26.07 -16.90 6.55
N ILE A 45 26.61 -16.53 5.39
CA ILE A 45 28.04 -16.62 5.13
C ILE A 45 28.82 -15.69 6.05
N LYS A 46 28.33 -14.47 6.27
CA LYS A 46 28.97 -13.52 7.19
C LYS A 46 29.02 -14.07 8.62
N SER A 47 27.90 -14.56 9.15
CA SER A 47 27.84 -15.16 10.47
C SER A 47 28.74 -16.39 10.60
N PHE A 48 28.80 -17.23 9.57
CA PHE A 48 29.72 -18.36 9.52
C PHE A 48 31.19 -17.93 9.56
N MET A 49 31.57 -16.88 8.80
CA MET A 49 32.92 -16.32 8.82
C MET A 49 33.29 -15.81 10.21
N GLU A 50 32.38 -15.09 10.87
CA GLU A 50 32.55 -14.55 12.21
C GLU A 50 32.67 -15.67 13.25
N GLU A 51 31.78 -16.66 13.22
CA GLU A 51 31.81 -17.83 14.12
C GLU A 51 33.08 -18.65 14.03
N LYS A 52 33.55 -18.90 12.78
CA LYS A 52 34.75 -19.70 12.51
C LYS A 52 36.03 -18.88 12.48
N GLN A 53 35.96 -17.56 12.66
CA GLN A 53 37.11 -16.64 12.59
C GLN A 53 37.95 -16.80 11.30
N ILE A 54 37.26 -16.99 10.16
CA ILE A 54 37.92 -17.18 8.85
C ILE A 54 37.65 -15.97 7.94
N ILE A 55 38.63 -15.70 7.09
CA ILE A 55 38.55 -14.68 6.04
C ILE A 55 38.35 -15.40 4.71
N ILE A 56 37.30 -15.07 3.99
CA ILE A 56 36.98 -15.60 2.66
C ILE A 56 37.07 -14.46 1.67
N ARG A 57 37.71 -14.67 0.50
CA ARG A 57 37.76 -13.70 -0.60
C ARG A 57 36.33 -13.44 -1.14
N ASP A 58 36.09 -12.23 -1.65
CA ASP A 58 34.78 -11.81 -2.14
C ASP A 58 34.18 -12.77 -3.18
N ASN A 59 34.95 -13.18 -4.17
CA ASN A 59 34.50 -14.12 -5.19
C ASN A 59 34.08 -15.48 -4.61
N GLU A 60 34.79 -15.99 -3.61
CA GLU A 60 34.46 -17.24 -2.94
C GLU A 60 33.21 -17.06 -2.03
N ARG A 61 33.05 -15.90 -1.42
CA ARG A 61 31.84 -15.54 -0.69
C ARG A 61 30.64 -15.53 -1.63
N ASP A 62 30.76 -14.87 -2.78
CA ASP A 62 29.70 -14.78 -3.78
C ASP A 62 29.33 -16.16 -4.33
N ARG A 63 30.34 -17.02 -4.60
CA ARG A 63 30.09 -18.41 -5.00
C ARG A 63 29.28 -19.18 -3.97
N ARG A 64 29.62 -19.07 -2.69
CA ARG A 64 28.87 -19.71 -1.60
C ARG A 64 27.45 -19.16 -1.46
N VAL A 65 27.28 -17.85 -1.64
CA VAL A 65 25.94 -17.20 -1.63
C VAL A 65 25.08 -17.80 -2.73
N ILE A 66 25.57 -17.93 -3.97
CA ILE A 66 24.84 -18.54 -5.09
C ILE A 66 24.45 -19.99 -4.80
N MET A 67 25.28 -20.75 -4.09
CA MET A 67 24.95 -22.13 -3.71
C MET A 67 23.84 -22.26 -2.66
N ILE A 68 23.63 -21.22 -1.86
CA ILE A 68 22.63 -21.20 -0.77
C ILE A 68 21.33 -20.49 -1.24
N GLU A 69 21.45 -19.53 -2.15
CA GLU A 69 20.30 -18.80 -2.70
C GLU A 69 19.32 -19.78 -3.37
N GLY A 70 18.03 -19.61 -3.06
CA GLY A 70 16.97 -20.46 -3.61
C GLY A 70 16.79 -21.81 -2.93
N VAL A 71 17.63 -22.18 -1.97
CA VAL A 71 17.45 -23.43 -1.19
C VAL A 71 16.13 -23.33 -0.40
N LYS A 72 15.30 -24.37 -0.51
CA LYS A 72 14.04 -24.47 0.23
C LYS A 72 14.31 -24.53 1.74
N ARG A 73 13.62 -23.68 2.50
CA ARG A 73 13.84 -23.54 3.94
C ARG A 73 12.64 -24.00 4.76
N SER A 74 11.47 -23.53 4.44
CA SER A 74 10.24 -23.81 5.18
C SER A 74 9.02 -23.70 4.29
N THR A 75 7.92 -24.27 4.76
CA THR A 75 6.60 -24.04 4.18
C THR A 75 5.93 -22.86 4.89
N GLY A 76 5.05 -22.17 4.18
CA GLY A 76 4.26 -21.06 4.69
C GLY A 76 2.89 -21.05 4.06
N GLN A 77 2.10 -20.03 4.39
CA GLN A 77 0.84 -19.77 3.73
C GLN A 77 0.88 -18.44 3.00
N HIS A 78 0.20 -18.36 1.87
CA HIS A 78 0.00 -17.11 1.16
C HIS A 78 -0.85 -16.16 2.02
N PRO A 79 -0.50 -14.88 2.18
CA PRO A 79 -1.20 -13.97 3.10
C PRO A 79 -2.68 -13.75 2.75
N GLY A 80 -3.04 -13.75 1.48
CA GLY A 80 -4.41 -13.54 1.00
C GLY A 80 -4.99 -14.70 0.17
N GLY A 81 -4.15 -15.66 -0.26
CA GLY A 81 -4.53 -16.68 -1.23
C GLY A 81 -5.44 -17.77 -0.63
N ILE A 82 -6.59 -17.94 -1.21
CA ILE A 82 -7.56 -19.00 -0.94
C ILE A 82 -7.67 -19.89 -2.17
N VAL A 83 -7.45 -21.17 -1.99
CA VAL A 83 -7.64 -22.21 -3.03
C VAL A 83 -9.02 -22.80 -2.87
N ILE A 84 -9.75 -22.89 -3.98
CA ILE A 84 -11.11 -23.41 -4.04
C ILE A 84 -11.11 -24.72 -4.81
N ILE A 85 -11.65 -25.76 -4.19
CA ILE A 85 -11.80 -27.08 -4.77
C ILE A 85 -13.21 -27.18 -5.38
N PRO A 86 -13.33 -27.53 -6.67
CA PRO A 86 -14.62 -27.73 -7.31
C PRO A 86 -15.44 -28.81 -6.62
N SER A 87 -16.76 -28.67 -6.64
CA SER A 87 -17.69 -29.68 -6.14
C SER A 87 -17.45 -31.03 -6.84
N GLY A 88 -17.38 -32.08 -6.02
CA GLY A 88 -17.15 -33.47 -6.52
C GLY A 88 -15.66 -33.88 -6.55
N LEU A 89 -14.73 -33.00 -6.28
CA LEU A 89 -13.30 -33.31 -6.10
C LEU A 89 -12.91 -33.26 -4.63
N SER A 90 -11.89 -34.03 -4.27
CA SER A 90 -11.22 -33.92 -2.95
C SER A 90 -9.94 -33.13 -3.08
N ILE A 91 -9.58 -32.39 -2.04
CA ILE A 91 -8.26 -31.72 -1.99
C ILE A 91 -7.12 -32.73 -2.14
N TYR A 92 -7.31 -33.95 -1.63
CA TYR A 92 -6.32 -35.02 -1.68
C TYR A 92 -6.08 -35.57 -3.09
N ASP A 93 -6.96 -35.31 -4.05
CA ASP A 93 -6.74 -35.65 -5.46
C ASP A 93 -5.67 -34.73 -6.09
N VAL A 94 -5.36 -33.58 -5.46
CA VAL A 94 -4.47 -32.56 -6.02
C VAL A 94 -3.24 -32.33 -5.15
N THR A 95 -3.39 -32.29 -3.82
CA THR A 95 -2.30 -31.95 -2.89
C THR A 95 -2.56 -32.51 -1.51
N PRO A 96 -1.50 -32.90 -0.77
CA PRO A 96 -1.58 -33.04 0.68
C PRO A 96 -1.89 -31.68 1.32
N ILE A 97 -2.39 -31.71 2.54
CA ILE A 97 -2.65 -30.54 3.36
C ILE A 97 -1.83 -30.56 4.63
N GLN A 98 -1.61 -29.39 5.21
CA GLN A 98 -0.89 -29.22 6.46
C GLN A 98 -1.47 -28.08 7.32
N PHE A 99 -1.16 -28.06 8.59
CA PHE A 99 -1.43 -26.92 9.45
C PHE A 99 -0.37 -25.81 9.23
N PRO A 100 -0.76 -24.53 9.16
CA PRO A 100 0.18 -23.43 9.01
C PRO A 100 1.16 -23.40 10.20
N ALA A 101 2.45 -23.25 9.93
CA ALA A 101 3.53 -23.26 10.93
C ALA A 101 3.52 -24.47 11.88
N ASN A 102 2.92 -25.61 11.47
CA ASN A 102 2.70 -26.82 12.28
C ASN A 102 1.79 -26.58 13.52
N ASP A 103 1.02 -25.51 13.52
CA ASP A 103 0.07 -25.22 14.61
C ASP A 103 -1.23 -26.01 14.40
N VAL A 104 -1.35 -27.13 15.10
CA VAL A 104 -2.51 -28.03 15.04
C VAL A 104 -3.78 -27.41 15.63
N SER A 105 -3.67 -26.30 16.36
CA SER A 105 -4.81 -25.56 16.89
C SER A 105 -5.43 -24.60 15.85
N SER A 106 -4.77 -24.41 14.71
CA SER A 106 -5.28 -23.56 13.63
C SER A 106 -6.56 -24.14 13.04
N GLU A 107 -7.57 -23.31 12.92
CA GLU A 107 -8.81 -23.66 12.22
C GLU A 107 -8.60 -23.80 10.68
N TRP A 108 -7.53 -23.23 10.16
CA TRP A 108 -7.20 -23.23 8.75
C TRP A 108 -6.20 -24.33 8.39
N LYS A 109 -6.46 -24.98 7.28
CA LYS A 109 -5.52 -25.88 6.63
C LYS A 109 -4.97 -25.26 5.37
N THR A 110 -3.71 -25.56 5.07
CA THR A 110 -2.95 -25.00 3.94
C THR A 110 -2.61 -26.12 2.98
N THR A 111 -2.63 -25.85 1.68
CA THR A 111 -2.09 -26.79 0.68
C THR A 111 -0.60 -27.00 0.98
N HIS A 112 -0.14 -28.26 0.90
CA HIS A 112 1.28 -28.56 1.10
C HIS A 112 2.13 -28.15 -0.09
N PHE A 113 1.62 -28.40 -1.31
CA PHE A 113 2.29 -27.94 -2.51
C PHE A 113 2.16 -26.43 -2.65
N ASP A 114 3.22 -25.80 -3.15
CA ASP A 114 3.21 -24.39 -3.52
C ASP A 114 2.14 -24.16 -4.60
N TYR A 115 1.40 -23.06 -4.47
CA TYR A 115 0.32 -22.77 -5.40
C TYR A 115 0.78 -22.70 -6.87
N HIS A 116 2.00 -22.25 -7.15
CA HIS A 116 2.52 -22.24 -8.53
C HIS A 116 2.54 -23.62 -9.20
N ALA A 117 2.63 -24.68 -8.41
CA ALA A 117 2.50 -26.04 -8.93
C ALA A 117 1.04 -26.46 -9.21
N LEU A 118 0.07 -25.76 -8.61
CA LEU A 118 -1.36 -26.03 -8.64
C LEU A 118 -2.15 -25.10 -9.54
N GLU A 119 -1.57 -23.99 -9.99
CA GLU A 119 -2.27 -22.89 -10.70
C GLU A 119 -3.03 -23.28 -11.97
N LYS A 120 -2.65 -24.40 -12.59
CA LYS A 120 -3.32 -24.92 -13.78
C LYS A 120 -4.53 -25.80 -13.47
N ASN A 121 -4.64 -26.26 -12.24
CA ASN A 121 -5.62 -27.25 -11.83
C ASN A 121 -6.68 -26.68 -10.90
N LEU A 122 -6.33 -25.67 -10.09
CA LEU A 122 -7.17 -25.11 -9.06
C LEU A 122 -7.37 -23.60 -9.24
N PHE A 123 -8.55 -23.13 -8.87
CA PHE A 123 -8.84 -21.71 -8.82
C PHE A 123 -8.33 -21.11 -7.51
N LYS A 124 -7.63 -19.98 -7.63
CA LYS A 124 -7.20 -19.18 -6.47
C LYS A 124 -7.93 -17.84 -6.46
N LEU A 125 -8.43 -17.50 -5.30
CA LEU A 125 -8.98 -16.20 -4.97
C LEU A 125 -8.02 -15.50 -4.00
N ASP A 126 -7.49 -14.34 -4.38
CA ASP A 126 -6.64 -13.55 -3.52
C ASP A 126 -7.46 -12.50 -2.77
N ILE A 127 -7.62 -12.70 -1.46
CA ILE A 127 -8.28 -11.75 -0.57
C ILE A 127 -7.19 -10.89 0.06
N LEU A 128 -6.97 -9.71 -0.49
CA LEU A 128 -5.88 -8.84 -0.12
C LEU A 128 -6.37 -7.74 0.83
N GLY A 129 -5.87 -7.77 2.07
CA GLY A 129 -6.12 -6.70 3.05
C GLY A 129 -5.23 -5.49 2.74
N HIS A 130 -5.85 -4.35 2.45
CA HIS A 130 -5.17 -3.09 2.12
C HIS A 130 -5.62 -1.94 3.02
N ASP A 131 -4.74 -0.95 3.20
CA ASP A 131 -5.04 0.26 3.97
C ASP A 131 -6.04 1.17 3.24
N ASP A 132 -6.03 1.21 1.91
CA ASP A 132 -6.87 2.10 1.13
C ASP A 132 -8.37 1.77 1.24
N PRO A 133 -8.80 0.50 1.14
CA PRO A 133 -10.17 0.12 1.47
C PRO A 133 -10.53 0.40 2.94
N THR A 134 -9.58 0.31 3.87
CA THR A 134 -9.81 0.68 5.27
C THR A 134 -10.07 2.19 5.39
N LEU A 135 -9.24 3.00 4.71
CA LEU A 135 -9.41 4.44 4.70
C LEU A 135 -10.75 4.86 4.07
N ILE A 136 -11.09 4.33 2.89
CA ILE A 136 -12.36 4.70 2.23
C ILE A 136 -13.58 4.27 3.05
N LYS A 137 -13.52 3.09 3.69
CA LYS A 137 -14.57 2.66 4.62
C LYS A 137 -14.72 3.65 5.76
N PHE A 138 -13.62 4.07 6.38
CA PHE A 138 -13.61 5.04 7.46
C PHE A 138 -14.26 6.37 7.04
N LEU A 139 -13.92 6.87 5.85
CA LEU A 139 -14.50 8.10 5.30
C LEU A 139 -16.00 7.94 5.03
N MET A 140 -16.41 6.80 4.48
CA MET A 140 -17.82 6.50 4.20
C MET A 140 -18.65 6.31 5.47
N ASP A 141 -18.08 5.80 6.56
CA ASP A 141 -18.79 5.69 7.85
C ASP A 141 -19.16 7.09 8.39
N ASP A 142 -18.33 8.11 8.17
CA ASP A 142 -18.68 9.49 8.52
C ASP A 142 -19.70 10.12 7.55
N VAL A 143 -19.63 9.81 6.25
CA VAL A 143 -20.65 10.19 5.26
C VAL A 143 -22.03 9.66 5.66
N LEU A 144 -22.11 8.40 6.07
CA LEU A 144 -23.38 7.77 6.48
C LEU A 144 -23.95 8.35 7.77
N LYS A 145 -23.11 8.91 8.64
CA LYS A 145 -23.56 9.64 9.84
C LYS A 145 -24.12 11.03 9.51
N ASN A 146 -23.62 11.64 8.44
CA ASN A 146 -23.96 13.01 8.03
C ASN A 146 -24.38 13.06 6.55
N PRO A 147 -25.45 12.34 6.15
CA PRO A 147 -25.78 12.15 4.73
C PRO A 147 -26.19 13.44 4.00
N SER A 148 -26.61 14.48 4.74
CA SER A 148 -26.98 15.77 4.15
C SER A 148 -25.78 16.62 3.73
N GLU A 149 -24.58 16.30 4.20
CA GLU A 149 -23.34 17.06 3.90
C GLU A 149 -22.66 16.59 2.62
N PHE A 150 -23.06 15.42 2.08
CA PHE A 150 -22.40 14.80 0.94
C PHE A 150 -23.37 14.50 -0.20
N PRO A 151 -22.93 14.65 -1.48
CA PRO A 151 -23.79 14.40 -2.64
C PRO A 151 -23.96 12.90 -2.97
N PHE A 152 -23.45 11.99 -2.14
CA PHE A 152 -23.48 10.55 -2.34
C PHE A 152 -23.62 9.81 -1.00
N SER A 153 -24.11 8.58 -1.07
CA SER A 153 -24.22 7.68 0.09
C SER A 153 -23.48 6.36 -0.08
N ARG A 154 -23.04 6.03 -1.30
CA ARG A 154 -22.26 4.83 -1.59
C ARG A 154 -20.91 5.21 -2.15
N PHE A 155 -19.87 4.44 -1.84
CA PHE A 155 -18.51 4.73 -2.30
C PHE A 155 -18.38 4.70 -3.83
N GLN A 156 -19.21 3.92 -4.53
CA GLN A 156 -19.23 3.87 -5.99
C GLN A 156 -19.67 5.17 -6.64
N ASP A 157 -20.51 5.95 -5.92
CA ASP A 157 -21.09 7.19 -6.41
C ASP A 157 -20.19 8.42 -6.16
N ILE A 158 -19.04 8.24 -5.49
CA ILE A 158 -18.03 9.30 -5.32
C ILE A 158 -17.53 9.72 -6.71
N PRO A 159 -17.60 11.02 -7.07
CA PRO A 159 -17.17 11.50 -8.38
C PRO A 159 -15.70 11.17 -8.69
N VAL A 160 -15.44 10.64 -9.87
CA VAL A 160 -14.09 10.30 -10.35
C VAL A 160 -13.66 11.12 -11.56
N ASP A 161 -14.50 12.02 -12.04
CA ASP A 161 -14.27 12.92 -13.18
C ASP A 161 -14.20 14.41 -12.78
N ASP A 162 -13.90 14.67 -11.52
CA ASP A 162 -13.81 16.01 -10.96
C ASP A 162 -12.48 16.69 -11.32
N ASN A 163 -12.54 17.82 -12.01
CA ASN A 163 -11.37 18.56 -12.45
C ASN A 163 -10.52 19.08 -11.29
N LEU A 164 -11.13 19.50 -10.16
CA LEU A 164 -10.39 19.96 -8.98
C LEU A 164 -9.60 18.82 -8.35
N VAL A 165 -10.14 17.59 -8.42
CA VAL A 165 -9.44 16.39 -7.97
C VAL A 165 -8.24 16.10 -8.88
N TYR A 166 -8.36 16.27 -10.19
CA TYR A 166 -7.22 16.07 -11.09
C TYR A 166 -6.10 17.10 -10.89
N GLU A 167 -6.43 18.32 -10.46
CA GLU A 167 -5.43 19.38 -10.24
C GLU A 167 -4.39 19.05 -9.18
N ILE A 168 -4.75 18.28 -8.13
CA ILE A 168 -3.79 17.92 -7.08
C ILE A 168 -2.65 17.03 -7.57
N PHE A 169 -2.85 16.29 -8.67
CA PHE A 169 -1.81 15.44 -9.27
C PHE A 169 -0.77 16.26 -10.04
N ALA A 170 -1.07 17.50 -10.39
CA ALA A 170 -0.11 18.41 -11.00
C ALA A 170 0.95 18.90 -9.99
N ASN A 171 0.74 18.73 -8.69
CA ASN A 171 1.64 19.14 -7.60
C ASN A 171 2.17 20.57 -7.74
N LYS A 172 1.32 21.51 -8.22
CA LYS A 172 1.70 22.91 -8.48
C LYS A 172 1.89 23.73 -7.22
N GLU A 173 1.06 23.48 -6.22
CA GLU A 173 1.09 24.15 -4.93
C GLU A 173 1.65 23.21 -3.88
N GLU A 174 2.53 23.71 -3.02
CA GLU A 174 3.22 22.89 -2.02
C GLU A 174 2.25 22.19 -1.05
N CYS A 175 1.11 22.83 -0.78
CA CYS A 175 0.08 22.31 0.13
C CYS A 175 -1.11 21.63 -0.56
N LYS A 176 -1.16 21.60 -1.90
CA LYS A 176 -2.23 20.93 -2.67
C LYS A 176 -1.63 19.90 -3.63
N THR A 177 -1.18 18.79 -3.07
CA THR A 177 -0.43 17.79 -3.82
C THR A 177 -1.09 16.41 -3.74
N SER A 178 -0.62 15.49 -4.58
CA SER A 178 -1.00 14.07 -4.51
C SER A 178 -0.41 13.33 -3.30
N GLN A 179 0.34 14.02 -2.43
CA GLN A 179 0.87 13.43 -1.20
C GLN A 179 -0.25 12.83 -0.35
N ALA A 180 -0.01 11.70 0.30
CA ALA A 180 -1.00 10.89 1.03
C ALA A 180 -2.14 10.28 0.16
N ILE A 181 -2.15 10.49 -1.15
CA ILE A 181 -3.05 9.76 -2.03
C ILE A 181 -2.40 8.42 -2.38
N PRO A 182 -3.13 7.30 -2.21
CA PRO A 182 -2.65 5.98 -2.60
C PRO A 182 -2.10 5.97 -4.03
N GLU A 183 -1.08 5.19 -4.29
CA GLU A 183 -0.41 5.06 -5.59
C GLU A 183 0.40 6.30 -6.04
N PHE A 184 -0.03 7.51 -5.68
CA PHE A 184 0.50 8.77 -6.23
C PHE A 184 1.28 9.63 -5.21
N GLY A 185 1.34 9.20 -3.94
CA GLY A 185 1.90 9.99 -2.85
C GLY A 185 3.42 9.87 -2.68
N THR A 186 4.06 8.86 -3.25
CA THR A 186 5.51 8.65 -3.08
C THR A 186 6.34 9.70 -3.83
N PRO A 187 7.55 10.07 -3.35
CA PRO A 187 8.42 11.01 -4.05
C PRO A 187 8.71 10.61 -5.49
N PHE A 188 8.90 9.31 -5.75
CA PHE A 188 9.15 8.78 -7.09
C PHE A 188 7.98 9.07 -8.04
N VAL A 189 6.76 8.76 -7.63
CA VAL A 189 5.57 8.97 -8.47
C VAL A 189 5.24 10.45 -8.60
N ARG A 190 5.42 11.25 -7.57
CA ARG A 190 5.22 12.71 -7.64
C ARG A 190 6.20 13.36 -8.62
N ASN A 191 7.45 12.94 -8.67
CA ASN A 191 8.40 13.41 -9.68
C ASN A 191 7.99 12.99 -11.09
N MET A 192 7.52 11.74 -11.27
CA MET A 192 6.96 11.26 -12.53
C MET A 192 5.75 12.10 -12.98
N LEU A 193 4.82 12.38 -12.07
CA LEU A 193 3.67 13.26 -12.33
C LEU A 193 4.11 14.65 -12.79
N ASN A 194 5.12 15.24 -12.16
CA ASN A 194 5.65 16.55 -12.54
C ASN A 194 6.22 16.53 -13.96
N GLU A 195 7.04 15.52 -14.31
CA GLU A 195 7.60 15.39 -15.66
C GLU A 195 6.50 15.21 -16.72
N ILE A 196 5.49 14.38 -16.44
CA ILE A 196 4.35 14.15 -17.33
C ILE A 196 3.51 15.43 -17.46
N TYR A 197 3.27 16.15 -16.37
CA TYR A 197 2.51 17.41 -16.40
C TYR A 197 3.17 18.47 -17.25
N LEU A 198 4.49 18.57 -17.27
CA LEU A 198 5.22 19.52 -18.14
C LEU A 198 4.91 19.28 -19.61
N LYS A 199 4.60 18.05 -20.00
CA LYS A 199 4.26 17.64 -21.37
C LYS A 199 2.75 17.73 -21.65
N GLU A 200 1.95 17.03 -20.85
CA GLU A 200 0.52 16.84 -21.11
C GLU A 200 -0.36 18.01 -20.63
N LYS A 201 0.15 18.85 -19.73
CA LYS A 201 -0.49 20.07 -19.15
C LYS A 201 -1.76 19.84 -18.35
N LYS A 202 -2.32 18.63 -18.36
CA LYS A 202 -3.51 18.24 -17.57
C LYS A 202 -3.51 16.77 -17.29
N PHE A 203 -4.23 16.38 -16.24
CA PHE A 203 -4.52 14.99 -15.94
C PHE A 203 -5.99 14.66 -16.17
N ASN A 204 -6.24 13.41 -16.47
CA ASN A 204 -7.54 12.77 -16.49
C ASN A 204 -7.37 11.29 -16.07
N PHE A 205 -8.46 10.56 -16.00
CA PHE A 205 -8.44 9.14 -15.62
C PHE A 205 -7.44 8.32 -16.45
N SER A 206 -7.49 8.45 -17.77
CA SER A 206 -6.59 7.69 -18.67
C SER A 206 -5.12 8.00 -18.44
N THR A 207 -4.77 9.27 -18.22
CA THR A 207 -3.39 9.67 -17.91
C THR A 207 -2.93 9.06 -16.58
N LEU A 208 -3.77 9.09 -15.54
CA LEU A 208 -3.42 8.52 -14.25
C LEU A 208 -3.30 7.00 -14.29
N VAL A 209 -4.12 6.29 -15.09
CA VAL A 209 -3.97 4.84 -15.32
C VAL A 209 -2.61 4.53 -15.95
N LYS A 210 -2.16 5.35 -16.91
CA LYS A 210 -0.82 5.21 -17.50
C LYS A 210 0.29 5.48 -16.49
N VAL A 211 0.16 6.51 -15.66
CA VAL A 211 1.12 6.80 -14.56
C VAL A 211 1.21 5.62 -13.60
N SER A 212 0.07 5.05 -13.19
CA SER A 212 0.04 3.87 -12.33
C SER A 212 0.75 2.67 -12.98
N GLY A 213 0.52 2.42 -14.26
CA GLY A 213 1.22 1.37 -15.01
C GLY A 213 2.74 1.60 -15.06
N LEU A 214 3.18 2.84 -15.30
CA LEU A 214 4.60 3.22 -15.32
C LEU A 214 5.30 3.06 -13.97
N SER A 215 4.58 3.31 -12.87
CA SER A 215 5.14 3.28 -11.51
C SER A 215 5.27 1.86 -10.94
N HIS A 216 4.39 0.94 -11.35
CA HIS A 216 4.37 -0.44 -10.85
C HIS A 216 5.28 -1.40 -11.61
N GLY A 217 5.61 -1.08 -12.86
CA GLY A 217 6.47 -1.93 -13.67
C GLY A 217 7.95 -1.79 -13.31
N THR A 218 8.72 -2.82 -13.61
CA THR A 218 10.19 -2.80 -13.48
C THR A 218 10.82 -2.62 -14.86
N GLY A 219 11.76 -1.67 -14.98
CA GLY A 219 12.39 -1.32 -16.27
C GLY A 219 11.43 -0.59 -17.23
N VAL A 220 10.37 0.00 -16.72
CA VAL A 220 9.33 0.67 -17.52
C VAL A 220 9.57 2.18 -17.57
N TRP A 221 9.81 2.84 -16.44
CA TRP A 221 9.95 4.29 -16.38
C TRP A 221 11.39 4.76 -16.60
N SER A 222 12.26 4.60 -15.60
CA SER A 222 13.63 5.16 -15.63
C SER A 222 14.48 4.52 -16.73
N GLY A 223 15.11 5.35 -17.56
CA GLY A 223 15.94 4.90 -18.69
C GLY A 223 15.14 4.25 -19.84
N ASN A 224 13.81 4.33 -19.81
CA ASN A 224 12.91 3.78 -20.83
C ASN A 224 11.82 4.79 -21.20
N ALA A 225 10.60 4.69 -20.67
CA ALA A 225 9.49 5.57 -21.00
C ALA A 225 9.80 7.04 -20.68
N GLN A 226 10.56 7.32 -19.61
CA GLN A 226 11.02 8.66 -19.25
C GLN A 226 11.87 9.29 -20.37
N ASP A 227 12.77 8.54 -20.99
CA ASP A 227 13.61 9.03 -22.08
C ASP A 227 12.77 9.31 -23.33
N GLN A 228 11.78 8.47 -23.63
CA GLN A 228 10.87 8.67 -24.74
C GLN A 228 9.98 9.92 -24.53
N LEU A 229 9.54 10.17 -23.31
CA LEU A 229 8.81 11.39 -22.96
C LEU A 229 9.67 12.65 -23.22
N LYS A 230 10.96 12.61 -22.83
CA LYS A 230 11.93 13.68 -23.12
C LYS A 230 12.17 13.84 -24.62
N ASN A 231 12.10 12.76 -25.39
CA ASN A 231 12.16 12.76 -26.86
C ASN A 231 10.84 13.11 -27.52
N ASN A 232 9.98 13.87 -26.85
CA ASN A 232 8.71 14.40 -27.34
C ASN A 232 7.62 13.37 -27.69
N LYS A 233 7.69 12.12 -27.19
CA LYS A 233 6.56 11.21 -27.27
C LYS A 233 5.47 11.61 -26.27
N SER A 234 4.19 11.40 -26.62
CA SER A 234 3.10 11.53 -25.65
C SER A 234 3.09 10.32 -24.72
N ILE A 235 2.56 10.48 -23.50
CA ILE A 235 2.34 9.38 -22.58
C ILE A 235 1.45 8.28 -23.20
N PHE A 236 0.60 8.65 -24.17
CA PHE A 236 -0.30 7.71 -24.85
C PHE A 236 0.42 6.83 -25.90
N ASP A 237 1.62 7.23 -26.33
CA ASP A 237 2.47 6.42 -27.20
C ASP A 237 3.33 5.41 -26.44
N LEU A 238 3.49 5.61 -25.11
CA LEU A 238 4.41 4.83 -24.29
C LEU A 238 3.79 3.50 -23.85
N ILE A 239 4.67 2.54 -23.61
CA ILE A 239 4.31 1.25 -23.01
C ILE A 239 4.17 1.45 -21.51
N THR A 240 2.98 1.30 -20.97
CA THR A 240 2.70 1.51 -19.55
C THR A 240 2.17 0.25 -18.86
N CYS A 241 1.46 -0.60 -19.60
CA CYS A 241 0.94 -1.87 -19.12
C CYS A 241 0.97 -2.92 -20.24
N ARG A 242 0.79 -4.18 -19.88
CA ARG A 242 0.83 -5.30 -20.85
C ARG A 242 -0.21 -5.17 -21.98
N ASP A 243 -1.35 -4.60 -21.66
CA ASP A 243 -2.46 -4.41 -22.63
C ASP A 243 -2.07 -3.40 -23.74
N ASP A 244 -1.22 -2.43 -23.45
CA ASP A 244 -0.71 -1.49 -24.44
C ASP A 244 0.09 -2.23 -25.54
N ILE A 245 0.92 -3.21 -25.13
CA ILE A 245 1.70 -4.03 -26.07
C ILE A 245 0.77 -4.80 -26.99
N LEU A 246 -0.17 -5.54 -26.40
CA LEU A 246 -1.08 -6.40 -27.16
C LEU A 246 -1.88 -5.61 -28.19
N ASN A 247 -2.50 -4.49 -27.73
CA ASN A 247 -3.34 -3.67 -28.58
C ASN A 247 -2.54 -2.97 -29.68
N TYR A 248 -1.35 -2.44 -29.36
CA TYR A 248 -0.49 -1.78 -30.34
C TYR A 248 -0.02 -2.75 -31.43
N LEU A 249 0.45 -3.93 -31.07
CA LEU A 249 0.92 -4.92 -32.05
C LEU A 249 -0.21 -5.43 -32.96
N ILE A 250 -1.41 -5.65 -32.39
CA ILE A 250 -2.59 -6.00 -33.18
C ILE A 250 -2.96 -4.86 -34.14
N SER A 251 -2.90 -3.59 -33.71
CA SER A 251 -3.18 -2.43 -34.55
C SER A 251 -2.18 -2.27 -35.71
N LYS A 252 -0.95 -2.81 -35.54
CA LYS A 252 0.08 -2.89 -36.58
C LYS A 252 -0.10 -4.07 -37.55
N GLY A 253 -1.14 -4.88 -37.34
CA GLY A 253 -1.46 -6.02 -38.20
C GLY A 253 -0.80 -7.33 -37.83
N LEU A 254 -0.11 -7.43 -36.69
CA LEU A 254 0.42 -8.71 -36.22
C LEU A 254 -0.73 -9.67 -35.84
N LYS A 255 -0.51 -10.95 -36.10
CA LYS A 255 -1.46 -11.99 -35.66
C LYS A 255 -1.65 -11.95 -34.13
N LYS A 256 -2.90 -12.08 -33.68
CA LYS A 256 -3.26 -12.02 -32.25
C LYS A 256 -2.41 -12.92 -31.37
N LEU A 257 -2.15 -14.15 -31.83
CA LEU A 257 -1.34 -15.12 -31.07
C LEU A 257 0.11 -14.66 -30.92
N VAL A 258 0.72 -14.13 -31.99
CA VAL A 258 2.09 -13.60 -31.96
C VAL A 258 2.17 -12.36 -31.07
N SER A 259 1.19 -11.45 -31.17
CA SER A 259 1.08 -10.27 -30.30
C SER A 259 0.98 -10.66 -28.83
N PHE A 260 0.17 -11.69 -28.52
CA PHE A 260 0.03 -12.23 -27.18
C PHE A 260 1.34 -12.87 -26.68
N GLU A 261 2.02 -13.62 -27.51
CA GLU A 261 3.32 -14.24 -27.18
C GLU A 261 4.37 -13.18 -26.84
N ILE A 262 4.49 -12.12 -27.65
CA ILE A 262 5.39 -11.00 -27.39
C ILE A 262 5.04 -10.34 -26.04
N MET A 263 3.77 -10.04 -25.83
CA MET A 263 3.28 -9.43 -24.59
C MET A 263 3.61 -10.30 -23.36
N GLU A 264 3.39 -11.62 -23.45
CA GLU A 264 3.67 -12.56 -22.35
C GLU A 264 5.16 -12.70 -22.04
N LEU A 265 6.02 -12.67 -23.05
CA LEU A 265 7.48 -12.66 -22.85
C LEU A 265 7.94 -11.39 -22.13
N VAL A 266 7.46 -10.24 -22.62
CA VAL A 266 7.87 -8.92 -22.09
C VAL A 266 7.36 -8.69 -20.68
N ARG A 267 6.07 -9.01 -20.40
CA ARG A 267 5.52 -8.77 -19.06
C ARG A 267 6.22 -9.57 -17.95
N LYS A 268 6.88 -10.66 -18.30
CA LYS A 268 7.66 -11.53 -17.38
C LYS A 268 9.16 -11.30 -17.44
N GLY A 269 9.64 -10.31 -18.23
CA GLY A 269 11.05 -10.02 -18.42
C GLY A 269 11.85 -11.14 -19.10
N LYS A 270 11.16 -12.06 -19.83
CA LYS A 270 11.79 -13.25 -20.42
C LYS A 270 12.33 -13.05 -21.84
N GLN A 271 12.14 -11.89 -22.45
CA GLN A 271 12.62 -11.56 -23.80
C GLN A 271 14.17 -11.64 -23.93
N ASN A 272 14.89 -11.48 -22.82
CA ASN A 272 16.35 -11.58 -22.82
C ASN A 272 16.87 -12.99 -22.55
N ASN A 273 16.01 -13.97 -22.23
CA ASN A 273 16.39 -15.34 -21.89
C ASN A 273 16.68 -16.18 -23.14
N ASP A 274 16.01 -15.89 -24.26
CA ASP A 274 16.17 -16.54 -25.55
C ASP A 274 16.42 -15.49 -26.64
N ARG A 275 17.69 -15.23 -26.91
CA ARG A 275 18.11 -14.19 -27.85
C ARG A 275 17.68 -14.48 -29.28
N GLN A 276 17.67 -15.77 -29.69
CA GLN A 276 17.27 -16.14 -31.05
C GLN A 276 15.76 -15.88 -31.23
N LYS A 277 14.95 -16.38 -30.31
CA LYS A 277 13.50 -16.16 -30.34
C LYS A 277 13.15 -14.67 -30.33
N TRP A 278 13.83 -13.86 -29.50
CA TRP A 278 13.60 -12.41 -29.47
C TRP A 278 14.00 -11.75 -30.79
N SER A 279 15.10 -12.18 -31.41
CA SER A 279 15.54 -11.69 -32.73
C SER A 279 14.48 -11.95 -33.80
N ASP A 280 13.93 -13.16 -33.84
CA ASP A 280 12.91 -13.55 -34.82
C ASP A 280 11.61 -12.75 -34.61
N LEU A 281 11.15 -12.60 -33.36
CA LEU A 281 9.99 -11.78 -33.05
C LEU A 281 10.20 -10.29 -33.35
N SER A 282 11.43 -9.77 -33.13
CA SER A 282 11.80 -8.40 -33.48
C SER A 282 11.78 -8.17 -34.99
N LYS A 283 12.18 -9.16 -35.78
CA LYS A 283 12.08 -9.12 -37.23
C LYS A 283 10.62 -9.02 -37.69
N ILE A 284 9.77 -9.88 -37.14
CA ILE A 284 8.31 -9.85 -37.43
C ILE A 284 7.71 -8.47 -37.07
N MET A 285 8.08 -7.90 -35.94
CA MET A 285 7.62 -6.55 -35.57
C MET A 285 8.03 -5.50 -36.57
N ARG A 286 9.30 -5.50 -37.05
CA ARG A 286 9.78 -4.57 -38.09
C ARG A 286 9.07 -4.75 -39.42
N GLU A 287 8.80 -5.97 -39.85
CA GLU A 287 8.03 -6.28 -41.07
C GLU A 287 6.61 -5.69 -41.02
N HIS A 288 6.06 -5.46 -39.82
CA HIS A 288 4.76 -4.82 -39.59
C HIS A 288 4.89 -3.32 -39.19
N ASN A 289 6.00 -2.67 -39.54
CA ASN A 289 6.24 -1.25 -39.26
C ASN A 289 6.12 -0.86 -37.78
N VAL A 290 6.55 -1.73 -36.89
CA VAL A 290 6.80 -1.38 -35.49
C VAL A 290 8.15 -0.63 -35.40
N ASN A 291 8.14 0.56 -34.81
CA ASN A 291 9.33 1.41 -34.72
C ASN A 291 10.40 0.77 -33.82
N ASP A 292 11.68 0.96 -34.17
CA ASP A 292 12.81 0.41 -33.39
C ASP A 292 12.82 0.90 -31.93
N TRP A 293 12.51 2.19 -31.69
CA TRP A 293 12.44 2.69 -30.31
C TRP A 293 11.41 1.92 -29.44
N TYR A 294 10.31 1.44 -30.06
CA TYR A 294 9.30 0.65 -29.37
C TYR A 294 9.84 -0.74 -29.02
N ILE A 295 10.53 -1.38 -29.97
CA ILE A 295 11.19 -2.69 -29.78
C ILE A 295 12.27 -2.59 -28.70
N GLU A 296 13.08 -1.53 -28.72
CA GLU A 296 14.10 -1.26 -27.69
C GLU A 296 13.46 -1.03 -26.30
N SER A 297 12.33 -0.32 -26.25
CA SER A 297 11.55 -0.12 -25.03
C SER A 297 11.05 -1.44 -24.47
N LEU A 298 10.49 -2.33 -25.30
CA LEU A 298 10.07 -3.67 -24.91
C LEU A 298 11.23 -4.47 -24.30
N GLN A 299 12.43 -4.36 -24.85
CA GLN A 299 13.61 -5.11 -24.41
C GLN A 299 14.12 -4.71 -23.01
N LYS A 300 13.88 -3.46 -22.60
CA LYS A 300 14.26 -2.92 -21.29
C LYS A 300 13.35 -3.37 -20.16
N ILE A 301 12.11 -3.74 -20.49
CA ILE A 301 11.06 -4.08 -19.51
C ILE A 301 11.38 -5.41 -18.84
N GLN A 302 11.28 -5.46 -17.52
CA GLN A 302 11.47 -6.66 -16.73
C GLN A 302 10.17 -7.20 -16.13
N TYR A 303 9.21 -6.31 -15.87
CA TYR A 303 7.89 -6.67 -15.38
C TYR A 303 6.85 -5.60 -15.75
N LEU A 304 5.66 -6.04 -16.19
CA LEU A 304 4.52 -5.17 -16.51
C LEU A 304 3.25 -5.64 -15.82
N PHE A 305 2.51 -4.67 -15.29
CA PHE A 305 1.19 -4.87 -14.72
C PHE A 305 0.07 -4.89 -15.78
N PRO A 306 -1.08 -5.51 -15.47
CA PRO A 306 -2.28 -5.43 -16.30
C PRO A 306 -2.97 -4.07 -16.15
N LYS A 307 -3.57 -3.57 -17.22
CA LYS A 307 -4.32 -2.31 -17.22
C LYS A 307 -5.53 -2.32 -16.27
N PRO A 308 -6.32 -3.41 -16.15
CA PRO A 308 -7.41 -3.46 -15.16
C PRO A 308 -6.96 -3.25 -13.72
N HIS A 309 -5.81 -3.80 -13.33
CA HIS A 309 -5.21 -3.58 -12.03
C HIS A 309 -4.92 -2.08 -11.80
N ALA A 310 -4.20 -1.43 -12.72
CA ALA A 310 -3.93 -0.01 -12.64
C ALA A 310 -5.22 0.83 -12.57
N ALA A 311 -6.22 0.50 -13.37
CA ALA A 311 -7.51 1.20 -13.37
C ALA A 311 -8.25 1.09 -12.03
N ALA A 312 -8.26 -0.10 -11.42
CA ALA A 312 -8.90 -0.33 -10.11
C ALA A 312 -8.28 0.54 -9.01
N TYR A 313 -6.94 0.59 -8.95
CA TYR A 313 -6.24 1.40 -7.96
C TYR A 313 -6.40 2.90 -8.21
N VAL A 314 -6.41 3.34 -9.47
CA VAL A 314 -6.67 4.75 -9.81
C VAL A 314 -8.09 5.18 -9.41
N LEU A 315 -9.10 4.32 -9.61
CA LEU A 315 -10.47 4.60 -9.15
C LEU A 315 -10.52 4.79 -7.63
N MET A 316 -9.84 3.93 -6.87
CA MET A 316 -9.76 4.06 -5.42
C MET A 316 -9.02 5.34 -5.01
N ALA A 317 -7.90 5.64 -5.65
CA ALA A 317 -7.12 6.86 -5.39
C ALA A 317 -7.92 8.13 -5.66
N LEU A 318 -8.68 8.20 -6.76
CA LEU A 318 -9.54 9.34 -7.09
C LEU A 318 -10.67 9.55 -6.07
N ARG A 319 -11.31 8.46 -5.62
CA ARG A 319 -12.32 8.53 -4.58
C ARG A 319 -11.78 9.05 -3.26
N ILE A 320 -10.60 8.60 -2.85
CA ILE A 320 -9.92 9.12 -1.66
C ILE A 320 -9.49 10.59 -1.87
N ALA A 321 -8.98 10.91 -3.06
CA ALA A 321 -8.56 12.26 -3.41
C ALA A 321 -9.72 13.26 -3.41
N TRP A 322 -10.95 12.81 -3.73
CA TRP A 322 -12.15 13.64 -3.62
C TRP A 322 -12.32 14.18 -2.20
N PHE A 323 -12.17 13.36 -1.18
CA PHE A 323 -12.24 13.83 0.21
C PHE A 323 -11.10 14.80 0.56
N LYS A 324 -9.90 14.56 0.04
CA LYS A 324 -8.77 15.47 0.27
C LYS A 324 -9.04 16.88 -0.27
N VAL A 325 -9.79 16.98 -1.37
CA VAL A 325 -10.14 18.26 -2.02
C VAL A 325 -11.36 18.90 -1.37
N HIS A 326 -12.46 18.15 -1.23
CA HIS A 326 -13.78 18.68 -0.85
C HIS A 326 -14.11 18.57 0.64
N ALA A 327 -13.48 17.63 1.36
CA ALA A 327 -13.66 17.44 2.79
C ALA A 327 -12.32 17.18 3.50
N PRO A 328 -11.36 18.15 3.41
CA PRO A 328 -9.98 17.92 3.81
C PRO A 328 -9.80 17.55 5.29
N LEU A 329 -10.57 18.14 6.20
CA LEU A 329 -10.46 17.79 7.63
C LEU A 329 -10.88 16.33 7.87
N LEU A 330 -11.93 15.86 7.20
CA LEU A 330 -12.37 14.46 7.24
C LEU A 330 -11.32 13.53 6.63
N PHE A 331 -10.73 13.93 5.49
CA PHE A 331 -9.62 13.18 4.88
C PHE A 331 -8.46 13.00 5.86
N TYR A 332 -7.98 14.07 6.49
CA TYR A 332 -6.87 14.00 7.45
C TYR A 332 -7.25 13.21 8.70
N LYS A 333 -8.47 13.34 9.20
CA LYS A 333 -8.99 12.49 10.28
C LYS A 333 -8.84 11.01 9.92
N GLY A 334 -9.30 10.60 8.74
CA GLY A 334 -9.21 9.23 8.27
C GLY A 334 -7.74 8.77 8.09
N TYR A 335 -6.93 9.59 7.44
CA TYR A 335 -5.53 9.29 7.20
C TYR A 335 -4.75 9.05 8.50
N PHE A 336 -4.84 9.94 9.48
CA PHE A 336 -4.12 9.80 10.74
C PHE A 336 -4.72 8.73 11.64
N SER A 337 -6.03 8.50 11.62
CA SER A 337 -6.67 7.43 12.39
C SER A 337 -6.25 6.04 11.92
N THR A 338 -6.18 5.82 10.61
CA THR A 338 -5.74 4.54 10.04
C THR A 338 -4.22 4.30 10.17
N ARG A 339 -3.44 5.34 10.49
CA ARG A 339 -1.98 5.30 10.66
C ARG A 339 -1.52 5.80 12.04
N VAL A 340 -2.37 5.67 13.03
CA VAL A 340 -2.12 6.21 14.38
C VAL A 340 -0.85 5.64 15.03
N SER A 341 -0.44 4.41 14.71
CA SER A 341 0.82 3.80 15.18
C SER A 341 2.08 4.50 14.63
N GLN A 342 1.94 5.25 13.55
CA GLN A 342 3.02 6.02 12.91
C GLN A 342 3.01 7.50 13.34
N PHE A 343 2.06 7.90 14.18
CA PHE A 343 1.91 9.26 14.65
C PHE A 343 2.91 9.56 15.76
N ASP A 344 3.56 10.72 15.68
CA ASP A 344 4.50 11.21 16.67
C ASP A 344 3.92 12.46 17.35
N TYR A 345 3.38 12.29 18.55
CA TYR A 345 2.68 13.35 19.28
C TYR A 345 3.49 14.63 19.40
N GLU A 346 4.75 14.52 19.85
CA GLU A 346 5.57 15.69 20.15
C GLU A 346 5.94 16.48 18.89
N ASN A 347 6.42 15.78 17.86
CA ASN A 347 6.84 16.41 16.61
C ASN A 347 5.67 17.01 15.83
N MET A 348 4.50 16.36 15.88
CA MET A 348 3.32 16.83 15.13
C MET A 348 2.62 18.03 15.77
N MET A 349 2.90 18.31 17.06
CA MET A 349 2.45 19.55 17.72
C MET A 349 3.31 20.78 17.39
N LEU A 350 4.49 20.58 16.80
CA LEU A 350 5.38 21.67 16.42
C LEU A 350 4.79 22.56 15.32
N THR A 351 5.34 23.77 15.18
CA THR A 351 5.05 24.65 14.04
C THR A 351 5.56 24.07 12.72
N THR A 352 5.00 24.48 11.60
CA THR A 352 5.41 24.02 10.27
C THR A 352 6.89 24.26 9.99
N ASP A 353 7.45 25.38 10.44
CA ASP A 353 8.88 25.69 10.29
C ASP A 353 9.78 24.69 11.04
N LYS A 354 9.41 24.35 12.27
CA LYS A 354 10.16 23.35 13.06
C LYS A 354 10.05 21.97 12.45
N ILE A 355 8.88 21.58 11.97
CA ILE A 355 8.68 20.31 11.24
C ILE A 355 9.55 20.31 9.97
N ALA A 356 9.58 21.40 9.21
CA ALA A 356 10.42 21.51 8.01
C ALA A 356 11.90 21.32 8.33
N GLN A 357 12.40 21.92 9.42
CA GLN A 357 13.79 21.74 9.87
C GLN A 357 14.12 20.29 10.25
N ILE A 358 13.17 19.57 10.90
CA ILE A 358 13.33 18.14 11.23
C ILE A 358 13.42 17.32 9.94
N LEU A 359 12.53 17.57 9.00
CA LEU A 359 12.49 16.86 7.72
C LEU A 359 13.74 17.10 6.87
N GLN A 360 14.28 18.32 6.85
CA GLN A 360 15.53 18.65 6.13
C GLN A 360 16.76 17.98 6.73
N LYS A 361 16.85 17.88 8.06
CA LYS A 361 17.97 17.24 8.76
C LYS A 361 17.91 15.72 8.72
N SER A 362 16.78 15.15 8.35
CA SER A 362 16.56 13.71 8.33
C SER A 362 17.25 13.07 7.12
N ASN A 363 18.13 12.08 7.34
CA ASN A 363 18.71 11.26 6.30
C ASN A 363 17.95 9.93 6.21
N GLU A 364 17.03 9.82 5.27
CA GLU A 364 16.19 8.63 5.11
C GLU A 364 16.99 7.33 4.83
N LYS A 365 18.23 7.45 4.33
CA LYS A 365 19.06 6.27 4.01
C LYS A 365 19.46 5.50 5.27
N ASP A 366 19.66 6.20 6.38
CA ASP A 366 20.13 5.61 7.64
C ASP A 366 18.99 5.23 8.58
N MET A 367 17.74 5.50 8.20
CA MET A 367 16.57 5.26 9.04
C MET A 367 16.04 3.82 8.93
N LYS A 368 15.61 3.26 10.06
CA LYS A 368 14.82 2.04 10.11
C LYS A 368 13.43 2.26 9.48
N ALA A 369 12.77 1.20 9.03
CA ALA A 369 11.45 1.26 8.38
C ALA A 369 10.43 2.08 9.19
N VAL A 370 10.28 1.81 10.48
CA VAL A 370 9.35 2.53 11.39
C VAL A 370 9.65 4.04 11.44
N GLN A 371 10.92 4.43 11.42
CA GLN A 371 11.31 5.85 11.41
C GLN A 371 10.94 6.52 10.09
N LYS A 372 11.12 5.81 8.96
CA LYS A 372 10.71 6.31 7.63
C LYS A 372 9.21 6.55 7.57
N GLU A 373 8.42 5.64 8.13
CA GLU A 373 6.95 5.77 8.20
C GLU A 373 6.55 6.99 9.05
N LYS A 374 7.16 7.18 10.23
CA LYS A 374 6.93 8.37 11.06
C LYS A 374 7.30 9.67 10.33
N MET A 375 8.42 9.70 9.60
CA MET A 375 8.81 10.86 8.80
C MET A 375 7.83 11.11 7.66
N HIS A 376 7.33 10.05 7.01
CA HIS A 376 6.31 10.20 5.99
C HIS A 376 5.03 10.81 6.56
N THR A 377 4.55 10.29 7.69
CA THR A 377 3.36 10.81 8.38
C THR A 377 3.56 12.27 8.85
N LEU A 378 4.78 12.62 9.28
CA LEU A 378 5.12 14.00 9.64
C LEU A 378 5.08 14.96 8.44
N LYS A 379 5.46 14.51 7.23
CA LYS A 379 5.31 15.29 5.99
C LYS A 379 3.84 15.61 5.71
N ILE A 380 2.94 14.65 5.97
CA ILE A 380 1.49 14.85 5.78
C ILE A 380 0.93 15.82 6.85
N ALA A 381 1.42 15.73 8.08
CA ALA A 381 1.05 16.69 9.14
C ALA A 381 1.47 18.11 8.76
N LYS A 382 2.66 18.29 8.17
CA LYS A 382 3.10 19.59 7.64
C LYS A 382 2.14 20.10 6.56
N GLU A 383 1.82 19.28 5.56
CA GLU A 383 0.88 19.65 4.49
C GLU A 383 -0.48 20.06 5.06
N MET A 384 -1.01 19.29 6.03
CA MET A 384 -2.28 19.62 6.70
C MET A 384 -2.23 21.02 7.35
N LYS A 385 -1.14 21.32 8.08
CA LYS A 385 -0.95 22.62 8.74
C LYS A 385 -0.77 23.75 7.74
N ASP A 386 -0.01 23.55 6.67
CA ASP A 386 0.16 24.55 5.60
C ASP A 386 -1.17 24.89 4.90
N ARG A 387 -2.15 23.96 4.94
CA ARG A 387 -3.52 24.19 4.47
C ARG A 387 -4.43 24.87 5.50
N GLY A 388 -3.92 25.25 6.68
CA GLY A 388 -4.68 25.94 7.72
C GLY A 388 -5.42 25.01 8.68
N TYR A 389 -5.18 23.70 8.65
CA TYR A 389 -5.71 22.73 9.62
C TYR A 389 -4.66 22.45 10.69
N ASN A 390 -5.08 22.16 11.93
CA ASN A 390 -4.17 21.93 13.03
C ASN A 390 -4.50 20.69 13.85
N PHE A 391 -3.58 20.28 14.72
CA PHE A 391 -3.86 19.34 15.79
C PHE A 391 -4.15 20.09 17.08
N LEU A 392 -5.11 19.60 17.84
CA LEU A 392 -5.35 19.95 19.23
C LEU A 392 -4.80 18.85 20.14
N PRO A 393 -4.29 19.21 21.33
CA PRO A 393 -3.83 18.23 22.31
C PRO A 393 -4.97 17.28 22.70
N ILE A 394 -4.58 16.19 23.36
CA ILE A 394 -5.55 15.26 23.94
C ILE A 394 -6.44 16.00 24.93
N ASP A 395 -7.73 15.78 24.81
CA ASP A 395 -8.78 16.25 25.70
C ASP A 395 -9.44 15.02 26.36
N LEU A 396 -9.34 14.89 27.69
CA LEU A 396 -9.82 13.72 28.42
C LEU A 396 -11.32 13.48 28.25
N ASN A 397 -12.09 14.53 27.97
CA ASN A 397 -13.53 14.47 27.78
C ASN A 397 -13.98 14.34 26.32
N LYS A 398 -13.10 14.58 25.33
CA LYS A 398 -13.46 14.56 23.91
C LYS A 398 -12.69 13.52 23.11
N SER A 399 -11.41 13.25 23.48
CA SER A 399 -10.58 12.32 22.74
C SER A 399 -11.14 10.91 22.73
N GLU A 400 -10.99 10.22 21.61
CA GLU A 400 -11.30 8.80 21.47
C GLU A 400 -10.05 7.94 21.75
N ALA A 401 -10.22 6.62 21.80
CA ALA A 401 -9.13 5.70 22.12
C ALA A 401 -8.03 5.74 21.03
N ASN A 402 -8.42 5.59 19.76
CA ASN A 402 -7.52 5.46 18.62
C ASN A 402 -7.95 6.26 17.38
N LEU A 403 -9.05 7.01 17.46
CA LEU A 403 -9.55 7.81 16.36
C LEU A 403 -9.39 9.30 16.67
N PHE A 404 -8.93 10.06 15.69
CA PHE A 404 -8.94 11.52 15.77
C PHE A 404 -10.38 12.04 15.74
N VAL A 405 -10.64 13.12 16.49
CA VAL A 405 -11.95 13.77 16.53
C VAL A 405 -11.86 15.12 15.84
N MET A 406 -12.80 15.43 14.95
CA MET A 406 -12.86 16.74 14.29
C MET A 406 -13.41 17.81 15.23
N ASP A 407 -12.70 18.90 15.35
CA ASP A 407 -13.21 20.17 15.88
C ASP A 407 -13.42 21.15 14.72
N LEU A 408 -14.68 21.23 14.26
CA LEU A 408 -15.05 22.09 13.14
C LEU A 408 -14.91 23.58 13.47
N SER A 409 -14.99 23.95 14.76
CA SER A 409 -14.91 25.35 15.18
C SER A 409 -13.52 25.94 14.98
N SER A 410 -12.48 25.11 15.11
CA SER A 410 -11.09 25.52 14.97
C SER A 410 -10.39 24.90 13.73
N ASN A 411 -11.13 24.19 12.88
CA ASN A 411 -10.58 23.43 11.76
C ASN A 411 -9.42 22.50 12.19
N SER A 412 -9.62 21.75 13.28
CA SER A 412 -8.54 21.00 13.91
C SER A 412 -8.94 19.55 14.21
N LEU A 413 -7.93 18.72 14.46
CA LEU A 413 -8.08 17.34 14.89
C LEU A 413 -7.61 17.18 16.33
N ILE A 414 -8.51 16.76 17.23
CA ILE A 414 -8.18 16.37 18.59
C ILE A 414 -7.52 15.00 18.55
N MET A 415 -6.37 14.87 19.21
CA MET A 415 -5.58 13.64 19.21
C MET A 415 -6.20 12.54 20.05
N PRO A 416 -6.11 11.27 19.62
CA PRO A 416 -6.56 10.12 20.40
C PRO A 416 -5.59 9.75 21.52
N PHE A 417 -6.09 9.04 22.53
CA PHE A 417 -5.30 8.61 23.69
C PHE A 417 -4.09 7.75 23.33
N ILE A 418 -4.21 6.88 22.32
CA ILE A 418 -3.14 5.95 21.92
C ILE A 418 -1.88 6.67 21.39
N THR A 419 -1.96 7.96 21.07
CA THR A 419 -0.80 8.78 20.66
C THR A 419 0.14 9.08 21.83
N ILE A 420 -0.27 8.82 23.08
CA ILE A 420 0.60 8.91 24.24
C ILE A 420 1.56 7.69 24.22
N ASP A 421 2.84 7.97 24.14
CA ASP A 421 3.86 6.94 24.14
C ASP A 421 3.77 6.02 25.36
N GLY A 422 3.70 4.72 25.14
CA GLY A 422 3.55 3.68 26.15
C GLY A 422 2.10 3.39 26.59
N LEU A 423 1.10 4.14 26.11
CA LEU A 423 -0.32 3.83 26.34
C LEU A 423 -0.81 2.90 25.21
N GLY A 424 -1.03 1.62 25.56
CA GLY A 424 -1.56 0.65 24.59
C GLY A 424 -3.07 0.78 24.37
N GLN A 425 -3.58 0.09 23.34
CA GLN A 425 -5.01 0.11 22.95
C GLN A 425 -5.96 -0.22 24.13
N VAL A 426 -5.61 -1.20 24.95
CA VAL A 426 -6.43 -1.59 26.11
C VAL A 426 -6.54 -0.43 27.10
N GLY A 427 -5.43 0.25 27.40
CA GLY A 427 -5.42 1.41 28.29
C GLY A 427 -6.24 2.58 27.73
N ALA A 428 -6.10 2.89 26.45
CA ALA A 428 -6.87 3.91 25.77
C ALA A 428 -8.37 3.61 25.78
N ASN A 429 -8.77 2.37 25.49
CA ASN A 429 -10.17 1.93 25.56
C ASN A 429 -10.74 2.03 26.98
N ASN A 430 -9.93 1.70 28.00
CA ASN A 430 -10.36 1.78 29.40
C ASN A 430 -10.65 3.22 29.81
N ILE A 431 -9.89 4.21 29.33
CA ILE A 431 -10.15 5.63 29.59
C ILE A 431 -11.52 6.02 29.00
N VAL A 432 -11.76 5.73 27.72
CA VAL A 432 -13.01 6.04 27.05
C VAL A 432 -14.19 5.35 27.74
N LYS A 433 -14.04 4.08 28.11
CA LYS A 433 -15.07 3.32 28.85
C LYS A 433 -15.33 3.93 30.23
N ALA A 434 -14.29 4.33 30.97
CA ALA A 434 -14.43 4.95 32.27
C ALA A 434 -15.11 6.32 32.20
N ARG A 435 -14.91 7.08 31.11
CA ARG A 435 -15.64 8.33 30.85
C ARG A 435 -17.13 8.07 30.77
N GLY A 436 -17.57 7.07 29.96
CA GLY A 436 -18.98 6.74 29.80
C GLY A 436 -19.84 7.99 29.46
N GLU A 437 -20.97 8.14 30.17
CA GLU A 437 -21.87 9.30 30.01
C GLU A 437 -21.48 10.49 30.92
N LYS A 438 -20.67 10.25 31.95
CA LYS A 438 -20.23 11.29 32.87
C LYS A 438 -18.84 11.77 32.54
N LEU A 439 -18.68 13.04 32.18
CA LEU A 439 -17.41 13.69 31.94
C LEU A 439 -16.48 13.60 33.17
N PHE A 440 -15.16 13.59 32.93
CA PHE A 440 -14.19 13.61 34.00
C PHE A 440 -14.08 14.98 34.65
N THR A 441 -13.78 14.95 35.95
CA THR A 441 -13.30 16.10 36.73
C THR A 441 -11.91 15.81 37.26
N GLN A 442 -11.19 16.81 37.77
CA GLN A 442 -9.87 16.58 38.37
C GLN A 442 -9.96 15.64 39.60
N GLN A 443 -11.04 15.71 40.35
CA GLN A 443 -11.21 14.92 41.56
C GLN A 443 -11.54 13.45 41.31
N ASP A 444 -12.20 13.13 40.19
CA ASP A 444 -12.69 11.77 39.93
C ASP A 444 -11.88 10.99 38.90
N PHE A 445 -11.07 11.65 38.06
CA PHE A 445 -10.33 11.01 36.97
C PHE A 445 -9.49 9.82 37.46
N GLU A 446 -8.58 10.05 38.39
CA GLU A 446 -7.69 8.99 38.89
C GLU A 446 -8.41 7.87 39.65
N LYS A 447 -9.58 8.16 40.22
CA LYS A 447 -10.44 7.15 40.85
C LYS A 447 -11.14 6.26 39.85
N ARG A 448 -11.54 6.83 38.71
CA ARG A 448 -12.30 6.15 37.66
C ARG A 448 -11.40 5.43 36.67
N VAL A 449 -10.19 5.96 36.41
CA VAL A 449 -9.25 5.43 35.43
C VAL A 449 -8.04 4.85 36.12
N LYS A 450 -7.87 3.51 36.03
CA LYS A 450 -6.71 2.81 36.60
C LYS A 450 -5.56 2.81 35.58
N LEU A 451 -4.66 3.79 35.70
CA LEU A 451 -3.42 3.86 34.90
C LEU A 451 -2.22 3.40 35.75
N ASN A 452 -1.20 2.85 35.08
CA ASN A 452 0.07 2.61 35.76
C ASN A 452 0.76 3.96 36.08
N LYS A 453 1.68 3.96 37.06
CA LYS A 453 2.38 5.17 37.53
C LYS A 453 3.12 5.92 36.42
N THR A 454 3.70 5.19 35.46
CA THR A 454 4.45 5.80 34.35
C THR A 454 3.53 6.58 33.42
N ILE A 455 2.40 6.02 33.04
CA ILE A 455 1.41 6.67 32.20
C ILE A 455 0.74 7.84 32.93
N LEU A 456 0.36 7.64 34.20
CA LEU A 456 -0.23 8.72 35.00
C LEU A 456 0.71 9.93 35.10
N LYS A 457 2.02 9.69 35.31
CA LYS A 457 3.02 10.76 35.27
C LYS A 457 3.01 11.52 33.94
N LYS A 458 2.93 10.81 32.80
CA LYS A 458 2.83 11.46 31.47
C LYS A 458 1.58 12.32 31.35
N PHE A 459 0.45 11.90 31.91
CA PHE A 459 -0.78 12.71 31.92
C PHE A 459 -0.61 14.00 32.70
N HIS A 460 0.12 13.96 33.82
CA HIS A 460 0.47 15.15 34.59
C HIS A 460 1.49 16.04 33.85
N ASP A 461 2.55 15.45 33.29
CA ASP A 461 3.60 16.17 32.55
C ASP A 461 3.02 16.91 31.32
N LEU A 462 1.98 16.34 30.68
CA LEU A 462 1.23 16.93 29.57
C LEU A 462 0.11 17.88 30.04
N ASN A 463 -0.08 18.10 31.34
CA ASN A 463 -1.12 18.92 31.95
C ASN A 463 -2.57 18.50 31.57
N LEU A 464 -2.80 17.23 31.22
CA LEU A 464 -4.11 16.78 30.74
C LEU A 464 -5.17 16.77 31.87
N ILE A 465 -4.79 16.37 33.08
CA ILE A 465 -5.69 16.31 34.22
C ILE A 465 -6.01 17.72 34.72
N GLN A 466 -5.04 18.63 34.70
CA GLN A 466 -5.21 20.01 35.13
C GLN A 466 -6.14 20.83 34.23
N GLN A 467 -6.40 20.37 33.01
CA GLN A 467 -7.36 21.02 32.10
C GLN A 467 -8.83 20.64 32.40
N LEU A 468 -9.05 19.63 33.24
CA LEU A 468 -10.40 19.21 33.63
C LEU A 468 -11.03 20.22 34.59
N PRO A 469 -12.39 20.32 34.64
CA PRO A 469 -13.09 21.04 35.67
C PRO A 469 -12.70 20.52 37.07
N LEU A 470 -12.71 21.38 38.07
CA LEU A 470 -12.42 20.98 39.46
C LEU A 470 -13.50 20.04 40.01
N GLU A 471 -14.79 20.34 39.71
CA GLU A 471 -15.98 19.58 40.08
C GLU A 471 -16.89 19.31 38.87
#